data_9a095f9b5679df18622fbbbd6d5e9c93
#
_entry.id   9a095f9b5679df18622fbbbd6d5e9c93
#
_cell.length_a   1.000
_cell.length_b   1.000
_cell.length_c   1.000
_cell.angle_alpha   90.00
_cell.angle_beta   90.00
_cell.angle_gamma   90.00
#
_symmetry.space_group_name_H-M   'P 1'
#
loop_
_entity.id
_entity.type
_entity.pdbx_description
1 polymer ?
#
loop_
_entity_poly.entity_id
_entity_poly.type
_entity_poly.pdbx_seq_one_letter_code
_entity_poly.pdbx_strand_id
1 'polypeptide(L)'
;MLAAVPPLAALLIRLLGMTLRYRDIIKPGAVLGHIEPGPCVFAFWHRCLITCAYRFRNKDIAILISSSFDGELIARTVEWLGFYPVRGSSSRGGVAGLRNMEKAYRDGHRCAITADGPRGPNMVAKPGTAQLAQLVDAPIGTFYAIPERAWILKTWDGFLIPKPFSRVVFTWPVEIHKDTPDPQAATQRALDEAVAMAKPF
;
A
#
# COMPACT_ATOMS: atom_id res chain seq x y z
N MET A 1 19.15 -6.34 -17.65
CA MET A 1 17.79 -5.95 -17.26
C MET A 1 17.72 -5.53 -15.77
N LEU A 2 18.17 -6.35 -14.82
CA LEU A 2 18.12 -6.02 -13.37
C LEU A 2 18.90 -4.76 -12.96
N ALA A 3 19.91 -4.33 -13.72
CA ALA A 3 20.68 -3.13 -13.40
C ALA A 3 20.06 -1.83 -13.93
N ALA A 4 19.38 -1.87 -15.08
CA ALA A 4 18.91 -0.66 -15.77
C ALA A 4 17.39 -0.40 -15.59
N VAL A 5 16.57 -1.47 -15.55
CA VAL A 5 15.11 -1.33 -15.47
C VAL A 5 14.64 -0.70 -14.15
N PRO A 6 15.12 -1.14 -12.96
CA PRO A 6 14.66 -0.57 -11.70
C PRO A 6 14.91 0.94 -11.54
N PRO A 7 16.12 1.48 -11.77
CA PRO A 7 16.35 2.92 -11.64
C PRO A 7 15.56 3.72 -12.67
N LEU A 8 15.39 3.21 -13.90
CA LEU A 8 14.58 3.87 -14.92
C LEU A 8 13.10 3.91 -14.52
N ALA A 9 12.56 2.80 -14.02
CA ALA A 9 11.19 2.73 -13.53
C ALA A 9 10.97 3.70 -12.35
N ALA A 10 11.90 3.74 -11.39
CA ALA A 10 11.85 4.68 -10.29
C ALA A 10 11.92 6.14 -10.76
N LEU A 11 12.74 6.45 -11.76
CA LEU A 11 12.80 7.78 -12.37
C LEU A 11 11.47 8.15 -13.03
N LEU A 12 10.89 7.26 -13.82
CA LEU A 12 9.60 7.50 -14.48
C LEU A 12 8.48 7.73 -13.46
N ILE A 13 8.44 6.95 -12.37
CA ILE A 13 7.49 7.14 -11.26
C ILE A 13 7.70 8.52 -10.61
N ARG A 14 8.95 8.96 -10.40
CA ARG A 14 9.25 10.29 -9.86
C ARG A 14 8.81 11.40 -10.80
N LEU A 15 9.14 11.31 -12.09
CA LEU A 15 8.76 12.31 -13.09
C LEU A 15 7.23 12.43 -13.22
N LEU A 16 6.53 11.31 -13.31
CA LEU A 16 5.07 11.29 -13.32
C LEU A 16 4.51 11.90 -12.04
N GLY A 17 4.99 11.43 -10.88
CA GLY A 17 4.52 11.85 -9.57
C GLY A 17 4.69 13.34 -9.28
N MET A 18 5.78 13.98 -9.80
CA MET A 18 5.99 15.43 -9.69
C MET A 18 4.91 16.25 -10.41
N THR A 19 4.24 15.68 -11.41
CA THR A 19 3.15 16.36 -12.12
C THR A 19 1.81 16.26 -11.40
N LEU A 20 1.68 15.37 -10.40
CA LEU A 20 0.41 15.09 -9.74
C LEU A 20 0.13 16.07 -8.60
N ARG A 21 -1.13 16.40 -8.40
CA ARG A 21 -1.61 17.25 -7.31
C ARG A 21 -2.36 16.38 -6.30
N TYR A 22 -1.88 16.36 -5.07
CA TYR A 22 -2.43 15.52 -4.02
C TYR A 22 -3.42 16.25 -3.12
N ARG A 23 -4.53 15.62 -2.80
CA ARG A 23 -5.53 16.07 -1.84
C ARG A 23 -5.89 14.96 -0.89
N ASP A 24 -5.90 15.24 0.40
CA ASP A 24 -6.36 14.31 1.42
C ASP A 24 -7.77 14.66 1.87
N ILE A 25 -8.61 13.63 2.04
CA ILE A 25 -9.91 13.67 2.70
C ILE A 25 -9.78 12.80 3.93
N ILE A 26 -9.74 13.43 5.09
CA ILE A 26 -9.42 12.79 6.35
C ILE A 26 -10.67 12.77 7.21
N LYS A 27 -11.10 11.59 7.65
CA LYS A 27 -12.17 11.46 8.62
C LYS A 27 -11.67 11.90 9.99
N PRO A 28 -12.45 12.64 10.81
CA PRO A 28 -12.04 12.99 12.16
C PRO A 28 -11.64 11.74 12.95
N GLY A 29 -10.45 11.76 13.57
CA GLY A 29 -9.87 10.63 14.29
C GLY A 29 -9.08 9.63 13.43
N ALA A 30 -8.91 9.89 12.13
CA ALA A 30 -8.07 9.03 11.30
C ALA A 30 -6.58 9.32 11.50
N VAL A 31 -5.76 8.26 11.46
CA VAL A 31 -4.30 8.32 11.58
C VAL A 31 -3.64 8.33 10.20
N LEU A 32 -2.75 9.28 9.98
CA LEU A 32 -1.95 9.42 8.78
C LEU A 32 -0.56 8.81 9.01
N GLY A 33 -0.42 7.51 8.85
CA GLY A 33 0.80 6.79 9.20
C GLY A 33 2.09 7.22 8.50
N HIS A 34 2.02 8.07 7.47
CA HIS A 34 3.20 8.69 6.87
C HIS A 34 3.63 9.99 7.56
N ILE A 35 2.81 10.51 8.47
CA ILE A 35 3.05 11.71 9.27
C ILE A 35 3.31 11.34 10.72
N GLU A 36 2.51 10.42 11.27
CA GLU A 36 2.63 9.96 12.65
C GLU A 36 3.99 9.30 12.89
N PRO A 37 4.62 9.55 14.04
CA PRO A 37 5.88 8.92 14.41
C PRO A 37 5.70 7.43 14.74
N GLY A 38 6.74 6.66 14.50
CA GLY A 38 6.82 5.25 14.88
C GLY A 38 6.24 4.25 13.87
N PRO A 39 6.33 2.97 14.20
CA PRO A 39 5.84 1.90 13.36
C PRO A 39 4.31 1.86 13.36
N CYS A 40 3.72 1.51 12.22
CA CYS A 40 2.28 1.38 12.01
C CYS A 40 1.99 0.32 10.94
N VAL A 41 0.76 -0.19 10.90
CA VAL A 41 0.31 -1.16 9.88
C VAL A 41 -0.78 -0.50 9.04
N PHE A 42 -0.56 -0.48 7.72
CA PHE A 42 -1.52 0.09 6.75
C PHE A 42 -1.94 -0.90 5.69
N ALA A 43 -3.22 -0.81 5.30
CA ALA A 43 -3.80 -1.55 4.19
C ALA A 43 -4.36 -0.61 3.13
N PHE A 44 -4.19 -1.00 1.88
CA PHE A 44 -4.75 -0.31 0.72
C PHE A 44 -4.91 -1.29 -0.45
N TRP A 45 -5.61 -0.88 -1.53
CA TRP A 45 -5.83 -1.73 -2.68
C TRP A 45 -4.65 -1.75 -3.65
N HIS A 46 -4.32 -2.91 -4.22
CA HIS A 46 -3.20 -3.12 -5.13
C HIS A 46 -3.22 -2.16 -6.34
N ARG A 47 -4.39 -1.86 -6.86
CA ARG A 47 -4.57 -0.92 -7.98
C ARG A 47 -3.99 0.49 -7.76
N CYS A 48 -3.74 0.88 -6.51
CA CYS A 48 -3.26 2.23 -6.14
C CYS A 48 -1.73 2.35 -6.11
N LEU A 49 -0.98 1.29 -6.40
CA LEU A 49 0.46 1.19 -6.15
C LEU A 49 1.28 2.34 -6.76
N ILE A 50 1.01 2.77 -7.99
CA ILE A 50 1.80 3.84 -8.64
C ILE A 50 1.67 5.18 -7.91
N THR A 51 0.46 5.54 -7.49
CA THR A 51 0.21 6.77 -6.75
C THR A 51 0.87 6.73 -5.37
N CYS A 52 0.79 5.58 -4.70
CA CYS A 52 1.40 5.33 -3.40
C CYS A 52 2.93 5.34 -3.47
N ALA A 53 3.51 4.71 -4.50
CA ALA A 53 4.96 4.63 -4.68
C ALA A 53 5.63 6.01 -4.75
N TYR A 54 5.00 7.01 -5.37
CA TYR A 54 5.52 8.37 -5.36
C TYR A 54 5.19 9.11 -4.07
N ARG A 55 3.94 9.06 -3.60
CA ARG A 55 3.46 9.84 -2.44
C ARG A 55 4.25 9.48 -1.16
N PHE A 56 4.51 8.20 -0.96
CA PHE A 56 5.11 7.67 0.25
C PHE A 56 6.60 7.33 0.11
N ARG A 57 7.27 7.77 -0.97
CA ARG A 57 8.71 7.59 -1.11
C ARG A 57 9.50 8.22 0.04
N ASN A 58 10.62 7.62 0.41
CA ASN A 58 11.50 8.08 1.49
C ASN A 58 10.78 8.25 2.85
N LYS A 59 9.80 7.38 3.14
CA LYS A 59 9.03 7.41 4.39
C LYS A 59 9.28 6.18 5.26
N ASP A 60 10.33 5.43 4.96
CA ASP A 60 10.74 4.27 5.73
C ASP A 60 9.63 3.22 5.89
N ILE A 61 9.02 2.85 4.77
CA ILE A 61 7.90 1.92 4.73
C ILE A 61 8.37 0.57 4.22
N ALA A 62 8.14 -0.46 5.04
CA ALA A 62 8.32 -1.86 4.67
C ALA A 62 7.11 -2.34 3.85
N ILE A 63 7.37 -2.98 2.70
CA ILE A 63 6.35 -3.52 1.81
C ILE A 63 6.66 -4.96 1.43
N LEU A 64 5.62 -5.81 1.48
CA LEU A 64 5.76 -7.22 1.15
C LEU A 64 5.76 -7.43 -0.38
N ILE A 65 6.84 -8.01 -0.90
CA ILE A 65 7.02 -8.24 -2.34
C ILE A 65 7.34 -9.71 -2.60
N SER A 66 6.73 -10.27 -3.66
CA SER A 66 6.96 -11.64 -4.10
C SER A 66 8.44 -11.94 -4.35
N SER A 67 8.86 -13.19 -4.05
CA SER A 67 10.22 -13.68 -4.35
C SER A 67 10.41 -14.11 -5.81
N SER A 68 9.46 -13.84 -6.71
CA SER A 68 9.58 -14.10 -8.15
C SER A 68 10.57 -13.17 -8.84
N PHE A 69 10.93 -13.46 -10.09
CA PHE A 69 11.78 -12.58 -10.90
C PHE A 69 11.17 -11.19 -11.09
N ASP A 70 9.86 -11.11 -11.39
CA ASP A 70 9.16 -9.83 -11.49
C ASP A 70 9.15 -9.09 -10.16
N GLY A 71 8.98 -9.85 -9.06
CA GLY A 71 9.11 -9.30 -7.71
C GLY A 71 10.49 -8.74 -7.42
N GLU A 72 11.58 -9.31 -7.99
CA GLU A 72 12.93 -8.77 -7.84
C GLU A 72 13.08 -7.40 -8.52
N LEU A 73 12.53 -7.25 -9.74
CA LEU A 73 12.51 -5.96 -10.44
C LEU A 73 11.75 -4.89 -9.64
N ILE A 74 10.58 -5.28 -9.09
CA ILE A 74 9.76 -4.40 -8.25
C ILE A 74 10.52 -4.03 -6.97
N ALA A 75 11.12 -5.00 -6.27
CA ALA A 75 11.85 -4.78 -5.03
C ALA A 75 12.97 -3.74 -5.24
N ARG A 76 13.81 -3.92 -6.24
CA ARG A 76 14.85 -2.94 -6.57
C ARG A 76 14.29 -1.58 -6.98
N THR A 77 13.16 -1.54 -7.68
CA THR A 77 12.52 -0.28 -8.06
C THR A 77 12.07 0.52 -6.84
N VAL A 78 11.45 -0.16 -5.87
CA VAL A 78 10.95 0.52 -4.66
C VAL A 78 12.07 0.88 -3.69
N GLU A 79 13.18 0.14 -3.68
CA GLU A 79 14.42 0.57 -2.99
C GLU A 79 14.92 1.91 -3.52
N TRP A 80 14.94 2.11 -4.84
CA TRP A 80 15.27 3.41 -5.45
C TRP A 80 14.29 4.53 -5.06
N LEU A 81 13.07 4.17 -4.65
CA LEU A 81 12.08 5.12 -4.13
C LEU A 81 12.14 5.29 -2.60
N GLY A 82 13.06 4.60 -1.93
CA GLY A 82 13.27 4.70 -0.49
C GLY A 82 12.28 3.91 0.37
N PHE A 83 11.76 2.80 -0.18
CA PHE A 83 11.01 1.79 0.59
C PHE A 83 11.93 0.67 1.05
N TYR A 84 11.48 -0.10 2.03
CA TYR A 84 12.14 -1.30 2.54
C TYR A 84 11.41 -2.55 2.02
N PRO A 85 11.92 -3.25 0.98
CA PRO A 85 11.24 -4.42 0.42
C PRO A 85 11.45 -5.64 1.32
N VAL A 86 10.36 -6.18 1.82
CA VAL A 86 10.33 -7.45 2.55
C VAL A 86 9.97 -8.57 1.58
N ARG A 87 10.83 -9.59 1.48
CA ARG A 87 10.62 -10.69 0.53
C ARG A 87 9.75 -11.78 1.13
N GLY A 88 8.72 -12.17 0.39
CA GLY A 88 7.80 -13.23 0.80
C GLY A 88 6.72 -13.48 -0.24
N SER A 89 5.96 -14.54 -0.08
CA SER A 89 4.87 -14.91 -0.97
C SER A 89 3.59 -15.10 -0.17
N SER A 90 2.48 -14.58 -0.67
CA SER A 90 1.14 -14.80 -0.09
C SER A 90 0.61 -16.23 -0.33
N SER A 91 1.28 -17.08 -1.10
CA SER A 91 0.77 -18.40 -1.48
C SER A 91 1.52 -19.60 -0.90
N ARG A 92 2.85 -19.64 -0.91
CA ARG A 92 3.66 -20.77 -0.37
C ARG A 92 4.66 -20.34 0.71
N GLY A 93 4.69 -19.12 1.10
CA GLY A 93 5.57 -18.55 2.10
C GLY A 93 4.88 -17.44 2.89
N GLY A 94 3.54 -17.42 2.92
CA GLY A 94 2.76 -16.38 3.59
C GLY A 94 3.16 -16.19 5.05
N VAL A 95 3.40 -17.28 5.76
CA VAL A 95 3.88 -17.24 7.15
C VAL A 95 5.27 -16.63 7.24
N ALA A 96 6.20 -17.02 6.35
CA ALA A 96 7.55 -16.44 6.33
C ALA A 96 7.52 -14.95 5.95
N GLY A 97 6.71 -14.57 4.97
CA GLY A 97 6.51 -13.16 4.59
C GLY A 97 5.95 -12.33 5.74
N LEU A 98 4.97 -12.84 6.48
CA LEU A 98 4.42 -12.19 7.66
C LEU A 98 5.44 -12.04 8.78
N ARG A 99 6.24 -13.07 9.08
CA ARG A 99 7.32 -12.98 10.08
C ARG A 99 8.37 -11.94 9.70
N ASN A 100 8.72 -11.86 8.40
CA ASN A 100 9.65 -10.84 7.93
C ASN A 100 9.06 -9.42 8.03
N MET A 101 7.76 -9.26 7.80
CA MET A 101 7.06 -7.99 8.04
C MET A 101 6.98 -7.65 9.53
N GLU A 102 6.70 -8.64 10.39
CA GLU A 102 6.76 -8.48 11.85
C GLU A 102 8.14 -8.00 12.30
N LYS A 103 9.21 -8.63 11.78
CA LYS A 103 10.57 -8.18 12.08
C LYS A 103 10.78 -6.72 11.65
N ALA A 104 10.42 -6.36 10.42
CA ALA A 104 10.54 -4.98 9.94
C ALA A 104 9.76 -3.99 10.83
N TYR A 105 8.57 -4.36 11.29
CA TYR A 105 7.80 -3.54 12.24
C TYR A 105 8.55 -3.35 13.57
N ARG A 106 9.11 -4.43 14.15
CA ARG A 106 9.88 -4.38 15.40
C ARG A 106 11.20 -3.62 15.25
N ASP A 107 11.78 -3.61 14.05
CA ASP A 107 12.96 -2.80 13.70
C ASP A 107 12.60 -1.29 13.53
N GLY A 108 11.31 -0.92 13.67
CA GLY A 108 10.84 0.47 13.66
C GLY A 108 10.25 0.95 12.33
N HIS A 109 10.19 0.10 11.30
CA HIS A 109 9.61 0.46 10.01
C HIS A 109 8.09 0.56 10.07
N ARG A 110 7.52 1.48 9.29
CA ARG A 110 6.11 1.46 8.95
C ARG A 110 5.83 0.29 8.01
N CYS A 111 4.72 -0.42 8.18
CA CYS A 111 4.38 -1.56 7.35
C CYS A 111 3.15 -1.25 6.48
N ALA A 112 3.23 -1.52 5.19
CA ALA A 112 2.09 -1.37 4.28
C ALA A 112 1.87 -2.65 3.46
N ILE A 113 0.62 -3.11 3.39
CA ILE A 113 0.22 -4.34 2.70
C ILE A 113 -0.92 -4.01 1.74
N THR A 114 -0.82 -4.51 0.50
CA THR A 114 -1.97 -4.53 -0.42
C THR A 114 -2.98 -5.56 0.06
N ALA A 115 -4.17 -5.09 0.46
CA ALA A 115 -5.17 -5.93 1.15
C ALA A 115 -5.67 -7.09 0.28
N ASP A 116 -5.82 -6.87 -1.03
CA ASP A 116 -6.24 -7.88 -2.01
C ASP A 116 -5.09 -8.79 -2.48
N GLY A 117 -3.85 -8.42 -2.15
CA GLY A 117 -2.65 -9.17 -2.52
C GLY A 117 -2.39 -9.18 -4.05
N PRO A 118 -1.33 -9.88 -4.51
CA PRO A 118 -0.87 -9.79 -5.91
C PRO A 118 -1.71 -10.61 -6.91
N ARG A 119 -2.69 -11.37 -6.46
CA ARG A 119 -3.51 -12.26 -7.31
C ARG A 119 -5.02 -12.03 -7.15
N GLY A 120 -5.42 -11.05 -6.35
CA GLY A 120 -6.83 -10.77 -6.12
C GLY A 120 -7.60 -11.89 -5.38
N PRO A 121 -8.91 -11.87 -5.45
CA PRO A 121 -9.73 -11.00 -6.31
C PRO A 121 -9.64 -9.51 -5.95
N ASN A 122 -9.89 -8.65 -6.96
CA ASN A 122 -9.83 -7.21 -6.82
C ASN A 122 -10.73 -6.69 -5.69
N MET A 123 -10.18 -5.84 -4.84
CA MET A 123 -10.88 -5.18 -3.74
C MET A 123 -11.57 -6.15 -2.76
N VAL A 124 -10.96 -7.32 -2.54
CA VAL A 124 -11.36 -8.28 -1.50
C VAL A 124 -10.21 -8.47 -0.52
N ALA A 125 -10.41 -8.02 0.72
CA ALA A 125 -9.37 -8.05 1.75
C ALA A 125 -9.02 -9.48 2.19
N LYS A 126 -7.74 -9.80 2.11
CA LYS A 126 -7.15 -11.04 2.61
C LYS A 126 -6.70 -10.92 4.07
N PRO A 127 -6.50 -12.03 4.78
CA PRO A 127 -6.19 -11.99 6.20
C PRO A 127 -4.80 -11.41 6.53
N GLY A 128 -3.91 -11.23 5.56
CA GLY A 128 -2.51 -10.87 5.80
C GLY A 128 -2.30 -9.59 6.62
N THR A 129 -3.08 -8.53 6.37
CA THR A 129 -2.99 -7.29 7.15
C THR A 129 -3.46 -7.49 8.58
N ALA A 130 -4.60 -8.15 8.77
CA ALA A 130 -5.16 -8.46 10.09
C ALA A 130 -4.21 -9.35 10.91
N GLN A 131 -3.64 -10.37 10.28
CA GLN A 131 -2.66 -11.25 10.91
C GLN A 131 -1.38 -10.50 11.33
N LEU A 132 -0.86 -9.61 10.47
CA LEU A 132 0.29 -8.79 10.87
C LEU A 132 -0.04 -7.89 12.06
N ALA A 133 -1.16 -7.18 12.01
CA ALA A 133 -1.58 -6.29 13.08
C ALA A 133 -1.74 -7.02 14.42
N GLN A 134 -2.31 -8.23 14.41
CA GLN A 134 -2.40 -9.09 15.60
C GLN A 134 -1.02 -9.54 16.11
N LEU A 135 -0.09 -9.92 15.21
CA LEU A 135 1.27 -10.33 15.60
C LEU A 135 2.07 -9.22 16.27
N VAL A 136 1.83 -7.96 15.88
CA VAL A 136 2.57 -6.80 16.40
C VAL A 136 1.78 -5.96 17.39
N ASP A 137 0.58 -6.39 17.75
CA ASP A 137 -0.36 -5.70 18.67
C ASP A 137 -0.61 -4.23 18.26
N ALA A 138 -0.89 -4.01 16.96
CA ALA A 138 -1.07 -2.67 16.39
C ALA A 138 -2.47 -2.45 15.80
N PRO A 139 -2.96 -1.21 15.76
CA PRO A 139 -4.14 -0.86 14.98
C PRO A 139 -3.84 -0.95 13.47
N ILE A 140 -4.90 -1.01 12.66
CA ILE A 140 -4.79 -1.01 11.20
C ILE A 140 -5.33 0.31 10.65
N GLY A 141 -4.46 1.09 10.01
CA GLY A 141 -4.87 2.20 9.17
C GLY A 141 -5.27 1.72 7.78
N THR A 142 -6.25 2.38 7.18
CA THR A 142 -6.64 2.11 5.80
C THR A 142 -6.71 3.40 4.99
N PHE A 143 -6.49 3.29 3.69
CA PHE A 143 -6.69 4.41 2.79
C PHE A 143 -6.99 3.93 1.37
N TYR A 144 -7.56 4.84 0.57
CA TYR A 144 -7.72 4.66 -0.87
C TYR A 144 -7.11 5.84 -1.60
N ALA A 145 -6.47 5.57 -2.75
CA ALA A 145 -5.84 6.59 -3.57
C ALA A 145 -6.40 6.52 -4.99
N ILE A 146 -7.10 7.54 -5.43
CA ILE A 146 -7.69 7.58 -6.77
C ILE A 146 -7.26 8.84 -7.53
N PRO A 147 -6.67 8.69 -8.73
CA PRO A 147 -6.48 9.80 -9.65
C PRO A 147 -7.79 10.13 -10.39
N GLU A 148 -8.15 11.40 -10.51
CA GLU A 148 -9.32 11.86 -11.28
C GLU A 148 -9.23 11.45 -12.77
N ARG A 149 -8.01 11.40 -13.31
CA ARG A 149 -7.74 10.93 -14.67
C ARG A 149 -6.64 9.88 -14.65
N ALA A 150 -6.97 8.68 -15.14
CA ALA A 150 -6.04 7.56 -15.20
C ALA A 150 -6.19 6.77 -16.50
N TRP A 151 -5.14 6.04 -16.85
CA TRP A 151 -5.26 4.85 -17.68
C TRP A 151 -5.56 3.68 -16.77
N ILE A 152 -6.64 2.98 -17.05
CA ILE A 152 -7.04 1.77 -16.31
C ILE A 152 -6.60 0.58 -17.16
N LEU A 153 -5.67 -0.20 -16.62
CA LEU A 153 -5.17 -1.38 -17.33
C LEU A 153 -6.17 -2.53 -17.26
N LYS A 154 -6.17 -3.37 -18.30
CA LYS A 154 -6.98 -4.60 -18.35
C LYS A 154 -6.30 -5.73 -17.54
N THR A 155 -6.02 -5.47 -16.28
CA THR A 155 -5.45 -6.40 -15.30
C THR A 155 -6.54 -6.85 -14.32
N TRP A 156 -6.27 -7.90 -13.53
CA TRP A 156 -7.22 -8.44 -12.56
C TRP A 156 -7.70 -7.39 -11.54
N ASP A 157 -6.86 -6.39 -11.21
CA ASP A 157 -7.13 -5.32 -10.25
C ASP A 157 -7.60 -4.02 -10.90
N GLY A 158 -7.60 -3.93 -12.24
CA GLY A 158 -7.86 -2.67 -12.94
C GLY A 158 -6.81 -1.61 -12.54
N PHE A 159 -5.53 -1.95 -12.63
CA PHE A 159 -4.40 -1.14 -12.19
C PHE A 159 -4.45 0.29 -12.71
N LEU A 160 -4.23 1.27 -11.82
CA LEU A 160 -4.36 2.69 -12.11
C LEU A 160 -3.01 3.32 -12.41
N ILE A 161 -2.85 3.84 -13.62
CA ILE A 161 -1.74 4.73 -13.97
C ILE A 161 -2.28 6.14 -14.08
N PRO A 162 -1.94 7.07 -13.16
CA PRO A 162 -2.44 8.43 -13.22
C PRO A 162 -1.94 9.13 -14.49
N LYS A 163 -2.81 9.92 -15.13
CA LYS A 163 -2.37 10.78 -16.22
C LYS A 163 -1.59 11.97 -15.67
N PRO A 164 -0.57 12.47 -16.37
CA PRO A 164 0.15 13.67 -15.95
C PRO A 164 -0.79 14.84 -15.64
N PHE A 165 -0.44 15.64 -14.63
CA PHE A 165 -1.19 16.79 -14.13
C PHE A 165 -2.58 16.46 -13.55
N SER A 166 -2.86 15.16 -13.29
CA SER A 166 -4.08 14.75 -12.62
C SER A 166 -4.05 15.14 -11.13
N ARG A 167 -5.24 15.42 -10.58
CA ARG A 167 -5.43 15.42 -9.14
C ARG A 167 -5.55 13.98 -8.65
N VAL A 168 -4.94 13.69 -7.50
CA VAL A 168 -5.04 12.40 -6.82
C VAL A 168 -5.64 12.64 -5.44
N VAL A 169 -6.76 11.99 -5.17
CA VAL A 169 -7.44 12.07 -3.88
C VAL A 169 -7.04 10.86 -3.05
N PHE A 170 -6.57 11.12 -1.84
CA PHE A 170 -6.37 10.12 -0.79
C PHE A 170 -7.48 10.26 0.24
N THR A 171 -8.13 9.18 0.57
CA THR A 171 -9.19 9.14 1.58
C THR A 171 -8.74 8.29 2.76
N TRP A 172 -8.95 8.79 3.97
CA TRP A 172 -8.46 8.23 5.22
C TRP A 172 -9.62 7.99 6.19
N PRO A 173 -10.19 6.78 6.25
CA PRO A 173 -11.15 6.40 7.29
C PRO A 173 -10.48 6.37 8.68
N VAL A 174 -11.29 6.22 9.72
CA VAL A 174 -10.78 5.98 11.06
C VAL A 174 -10.07 4.62 11.09
N GLU A 175 -8.97 4.53 11.85
CA GLU A 175 -8.23 3.28 12.03
C GLU A 175 -9.06 2.21 12.74
N ILE A 176 -8.72 0.95 12.47
CA ILE A 176 -9.31 -0.21 13.11
C ILE A 176 -8.53 -0.48 14.40
N HIS A 177 -9.20 -0.39 15.54
CA HIS A 177 -8.58 -0.65 16.83
C HIS A 177 -8.11 -2.11 16.93
N LYS A 178 -6.99 -2.34 17.62
CA LYS A 178 -6.38 -3.68 17.76
C LYS A 178 -7.31 -4.73 18.39
N ASP A 179 -8.21 -4.29 19.29
CA ASP A 179 -9.19 -5.16 19.98
C ASP A 179 -10.49 -5.37 19.17
N THR A 180 -10.53 -4.91 17.91
CA THR A 180 -11.73 -5.05 17.07
C THR A 180 -12.00 -6.53 16.78
N PRO A 181 -13.20 -7.06 17.08
CA PRO A 181 -13.58 -8.40 16.64
C PRO A 181 -13.54 -8.51 15.13
N ASP A 182 -13.05 -9.64 14.61
CA ASP A 182 -12.87 -9.89 13.16
C ASP A 182 -12.16 -8.73 12.42
N PRO A 183 -10.86 -8.54 12.66
CA PRO A 183 -10.11 -7.44 12.07
C PRO A 183 -10.01 -7.55 10.54
N GLN A 184 -10.18 -8.74 9.94
CA GLN A 184 -10.23 -8.90 8.49
C GLN A 184 -11.50 -8.29 7.91
N ALA A 185 -12.67 -8.63 8.44
CA ALA A 185 -13.93 -8.02 8.00
C ALA A 185 -13.96 -6.51 8.30
N ALA A 186 -13.38 -6.07 9.41
CA ALA A 186 -13.23 -4.65 9.71
C ALA A 186 -12.33 -3.94 8.68
N THR A 187 -11.21 -4.57 8.26
CA THR A 187 -10.34 -4.05 7.20
C THR A 187 -11.09 -3.90 5.86
N GLN A 188 -11.91 -4.89 5.49
CA GLN A 188 -12.75 -4.79 4.28
C GLN A 188 -13.69 -3.59 4.38
N ARG A 189 -14.46 -3.47 5.47
CA ARG A 189 -15.41 -2.36 5.65
C ARG A 189 -14.73 -0.99 5.63
N ALA A 190 -13.58 -0.84 6.26
CA ALA A 190 -12.83 0.42 6.27
C ALA A 190 -12.28 0.78 4.89
N LEU A 191 -11.81 -0.20 4.12
CA LEU A 191 -11.38 0.01 2.73
C LEU A 191 -12.56 0.34 1.81
N ASP A 192 -13.73 -0.27 2.00
CA ASP A 192 -14.95 0.07 1.25
C ASP A 192 -15.42 1.50 1.61
N GLU A 193 -15.31 1.89 2.87
CA GLU A 193 -15.55 3.28 3.31
C GLU A 193 -14.58 4.25 2.62
N ALA A 194 -13.28 3.92 2.57
CA ALA A 194 -12.29 4.74 1.89
C ALA A 194 -12.65 4.97 0.41
N VAL A 195 -13.12 3.93 -0.27
CA VAL A 195 -13.59 4.03 -1.66
C VAL A 195 -14.85 4.89 -1.76
N ALA A 196 -15.80 4.73 -0.83
CA ALA A 196 -17.02 5.53 -0.80
C ALA A 196 -16.75 7.02 -0.59
N MET A 197 -15.78 7.38 0.27
CA MET A 197 -15.33 8.74 0.51
C MET A 197 -14.75 9.41 -0.75
N ALA A 198 -14.24 8.62 -1.70
CA ALA A 198 -13.65 9.10 -2.94
C ALA A 198 -14.66 9.33 -4.08
N LYS A 199 -15.90 8.81 -3.99
CA LYS A 199 -16.90 8.86 -5.07
C LYS A 199 -17.36 10.25 -5.54
N PRO A 200 -17.27 11.34 -4.74
CA PRO A 200 -17.60 12.69 -5.24
C PRO A 200 -16.58 13.27 -6.23
N PHE A 201 -15.53 12.53 -6.57
CA PHE A 201 -14.42 12.91 -7.47
C PHE A 201 -14.23 11.84 -8.56
#